data_2004cb8b00a141244670e0adee1a1a60
#
_entry.id   2004cb8b00a141244670e0adee1a1a60
#
_cell.length_a   1.000
_cell.length_b   1.000
_cell.length_c   1.000
_cell.angle_alpha   90.00
_cell.angle_beta   90.00
_cell.angle_gamma   90.00
#
_symmetry.space_group_name_H-M   'P 1'
#
loop_
_entity.id
_entity.type
_entity.pdbx_description
1 polymer ?
#
loop_
_entity_poly.entity_id
_entity_poly.type
_entity_poly.pdbx_seq_one_letter_code
_entity_poly.pdbx_strand_id
1 'polypeptide(L)'
;MSIIKKQDFIDSVADALQYISYYHPLDFVHAAKAAYDREINPAAKDALAQILINSRMSAEGHRPLCQDTGIVTCFVKIGMQVQWDSDMTVQEMVDEGTRRAYTNPDNPLRASVLADPAGSRKNTKDNAPAVVHIDMIPGNKVEVSIAAKGGGSENKSKMVMHNPSDDVVEWVLKTVPTMGAGWCPPGMLGIGIGGTAEKAAVLAKEALMEHIDIQELIARGPETTEEKLRVELYDKVNKLGIGAQGLGGLTTVLDVKVKSAPTHAASKPVVMIPNCAATRHVHFELDGSGPAELTPPKLADWPEITREAGANVRRVNVDGITKAELASWKSGDTVLLSGKILTGRDAAHKRIADMLKKGEGLPEGVDFTNRFIYYVGPVDAVRDEVVGPAGPTTSTRMDKFTDMMLGETGLIGMIGKSERGPKTVESIKQHQAVYLMAVGGAAYLVAKAIKKARVVAFADLGMEAIYEFEVEDMPVTVAVDSQGNNIHETGPAYWSAKIAELDGKLS
;
A
#
# COMPACT_ATOMS: atom_id res chain seq x y z
N MET A 1 39.80 11.13 3.32
CA MET A 1 38.86 12.19 3.70
C MET A 1 38.00 12.44 2.47
N SER A 2 36.69 12.21 2.56
CA SER A 2 35.78 12.38 1.42
C SER A 2 35.01 13.68 1.58
N ILE A 3 34.90 14.43 0.49
CA ILE A 3 34.15 15.68 0.45
C ILE A 3 32.85 15.43 -0.34
N ILE A 4 31.71 15.49 0.33
CA ILE A 4 30.42 15.32 -0.31
C ILE A 4 29.88 16.68 -0.71
N LYS A 5 29.63 16.84 -2.01
CA LYS A 5 29.06 18.08 -2.55
C LYS A 5 27.54 18.09 -2.33
N LYS A 6 27.02 19.26 -2.00
CA LYS A 6 25.59 19.51 -1.86
C LYS A 6 24.78 18.97 -3.04
N GLN A 7 25.21 19.30 -4.26
CA GLN A 7 24.49 18.92 -5.46
C GLN A 7 24.46 17.41 -5.66
N ASP A 8 25.59 16.72 -5.43
CA ASP A 8 25.68 15.26 -5.60
C ASP A 8 24.73 14.54 -4.64
N PHE A 9 24.61 15.03 -3.40
CA PHE A 9 23.67 14.46 -2.42
C PHE A 9 22.21 14.70 -2.79
N ILE A 10 21.86 15.93 -3.19
CA ILE A 10 20.49 16.29 -3.60
C ILE A 10 20.06 15.49 -4.83
N ASP A 11 20.91 15.38 -5.84
CA ASP A 11 20.63 14.64 -7.07
C ASP A 11 20.44 13.15 -6.76
N SER A 12 21.30 12.57 -5.92
CA SER A 12 21.19 11.17 -5.48
C SER A 12 19.84 10.89 -4.78
N VAL A 13 19.39 11.79 -3.91
CA VAL A 13 18.10 11.66 -3.24
C VAL A 13 16.94 11.78 -4.23
N ALA A 14 16.98 12.75 -5.14
CA ALA A 14 15.94 12.94 -6.15
C ALA A 14 15.82 11.74 -7.10
N ASP A 15 16.96 11.23 -7.59
CA ASP A 15 17.02 10.08 -8.47
C ASP A 15 16.57 8.80 -7.76
N ALA A 16 16.98 8.61 -6.50
CA ALA A 16 16.54 7.48 -5.69
C ALA A 16 15.01 7.45 -5.49
N LEU A 17 14.39 8.58 -5.21
CA LEU A 17 12.94 8.68 -5.04
C LEU A 17 12.17 8.43 -6.34
N GLN A 18 12.68 8.92 -7.46
CA GLN A 18 12.15 8.58 -8.77
C GLN A 18 12.29 7.09 -9.06
N TYR A 19 13.48 6.53 -8.87
CA TYR A 19 13.79 5.12 -9.07
C TYR A 19 12.82 4.20 -8.30
N ILE A 20 12.66 4.39 -6.99
CA ILE A 20 11.79 3.56 -6.17
C ILE A 20 10.30 3.77 -6.45
N SER A 21 9.93 4.85 -7.11
CA SER A 21 8.53 5.09 -7.45
C SER A 21 7.98 4.09 -8.45
N TYR A 22 8.83 3.55 -9.33
CA TYR A 22 8.43 2.63 -10.41
C TYR A 22 9.24 1.31 -10.45
N TYR A 23 10.33 1.17 -9.70
CA TYR A 23 11.03 -0.10 -9.55
C TYR A 23 10.80 -0.68 -8.15
N HIS A 24 10.17 -1.85 -8.08
CA HIS A 24 10.25 -2.66 -6.88
C HIS A 24 11.68 -3.15 -6.66
N PRO A 25 12.13 -3.33 -5.40
CA PRO A 25 13.31 -4.14 -5.14
C PRO A 25 13.13 -5.54 -5.72
N LEU A 26 14.17 -6.09 -6.37
CA LEU A 26 14.05 -7.40 -7.06
C LEU A 26 13.81 -8.57 -6.10
N ASP A 27 14.30 -8.49 -4.86
CA ASP A 27 13.99 -9.46 -3.81
C ASP A 27 12.49 -9.53 -3.51
N PHE A 28 11.80 -8.38 -3.50
CA PHE A 28 10.35 -8.35 -3.41
C PHE A 28 9.67 -9.03 -4.62
N VAL A 29 10.14 -8.74 -5.83
CA VAL A 29 9.58 -9.34 -7.05
C VAL A 29 9.71 -10.86 -7.02
N HIS A 30 10.88 -11.37 -6.61
CA HIS A 30 11.14 -12.82 -6.50
C HIS A 30 10.28 -13.45 -5.39
N ALA A 31 10.18 -12.82 -4.23
CA ALA A 31 9.37 -13.31 -3.12
C ALA A 31 7.87 -13.32 -3.47
N ALA A 32 7.38 -12.28 -4.14
CA ALA A 32 6.00 -12.21 -4.62
C ALA A 32 5.70 -13.26 -5.70
N LYS A 33 6.67 -13.54 -6.60
CA LYS A 33 6.56 -14.63 -7.59
C LYS A 33 6.48 -15.99 -6.91
N ALA A 34 7.33 -16.25 -5.95
CA ALA A 34 7.29 -17.50 -5.19
C ALA A 34 5.95 -17.65 -4.42
N ALA A 35 5.42 -16.54 -3.88
CA ALA A 35 4.10 -16.52 -3.27
C ALA A 35 2.98 -16.85 -4.28
N TYR A 36 3.04 -16.24 -5.48
CA TYR A 36 2.10 -16.51 -6.57
C TYR A 36 2.10 -17.98 -6.99
N ASP A 37 3.29 -18.59 -7.12
CA ASP A 37 3.43 -19.97 -7.57
C ASP A 37 2.80 -20.97 -6.60
N ARG A 38 2.98 -20.75 -5.29
CA ARG A 38 2.44 -21.65 -4.26
C ARG A 38 0.98 -21.37 -3.89
N GLU A 39 0.44 -20.19 -4.26
CA GLU A 39 -0.92 -19.81 -3.87
C GLU A 39 -1.98 -20.67 -4.58
N ILE A 40 -2.92 -21.18 -3.81
CA ILE A 40 -4.01 -22.04 -4.29
C ILE A 40 -5.39 -21.42 -4.14
N ASN A 41 -5.51 -20.29 -3.40
CA ASN A 41 -6.74 -19.49 -3.39
C ASN A 41 -6.83 -18.66 -4.67
N PRO A 42 -7.83 -18.88 -5.55
CA PRO A 42 -7.93 -18.16 -6.81
C PRO A 42 -7.96 -16.64 -6.65
N ALA A 43 -8.67 -16.11 -5.65
CA ALA A 43 -8.77 -14.67 -5.41
C ALA A 43 -7.42 -14.06 -4.97
N ALA A 44 -6.72 -14.70 -4.04
CA ALA A 44 -5.40 -14.26 -3.60
C ALA A 44 -4.35 -14.40 -4.72
N LYS A 45 -4.42 -15.46 -5.50
CA LYS A 45 -3.54 -15.69 -6.66
C LYS A 45 -3.72 -14.63 -7.73
N ASP A 46 -4.96 -14.25 -8.06
CA ASP A 46 -5.25 -13.15 -8.99
C ASP A 46 -4.74 -11.80 -8.45
N ALA A 47 -4.86 -11.55 -7.15
CA ALA A 47 -4.31 -10.35 -6.53
C ALA A 47 -2.77 -10.29 -6.64
N LEU A 48 -2.08 -11.39 -6.39
CA LEU A 48 -0.63 -11.51 -6.59
C LEU A 48 -0.23 -11.32 -8.06
N ALA A 49 -0.99 -11.91 -9.00
CA ALA A 49 -0.78 -11.69 -10.43
C ALA A 49 -0.89 -10.20 -10.80
N GLN A 50 -1.91 -9.51 -10.32
CA GLN A 50 -2.09 -8.08 -10.57
C GLN A 50 -0.92 -7.24 -10.01
N ILE A 51 -0.42 -7.56 -8.81
CA ILE A 51 0.75 -6.89 -8.21
C ILE A 51 2.00 -7.08 -9.07
N LEU A 52 2.27 -8.31 -9.52
CA LEU A 52 3.45 -8.61 -10.36
C LEU A 52 3.36 -7.98 -11.75
N ILE A 53 2.20 -8.02 -12.39
CA ILE A 53 1.96 -7.38 -13.68
C ILE A 53 2.12 -5.87 -13.54
N ASN A 54 1.53 -5.25 -12.52
CA ASN A 54 1.68 -3.84 -12.25
C ASN A 54 3.12 -3.44 -12.01
N SER A 55 3.87 -4.26 -11.26
CA SER A 55 5.30 -4.04 -11.00
C SER A 55 6.10 -3.96 -12.30
N ARG A 56 5.92 -4.91 -13.22
CA ARG A 56 6.56 -4.91 -14.55
C ARG A 56 6.12 -3.71 -15.40
N MET A 57 4.81 -3.42 -15.45
CA MET A 57 4.28 -2.28 -16.20
C MET A 57 4.83 -0.95 -15.68
N SER A 58 4.94 -0.79 -14.37
CA SER A 58 5.51 0.41 -13.75
C SER A 58 6.99 0.58 -14.08
N ALA A 59 7.75 -0.52 -14.04
CA ALA A 59 9.16 -0.54 -14.43
C ALA A 59 9.35 -0.16 -15.91
N GLU A 60 8.50 -0.67 -16.80
CA GLU A 60 8.55 -0.38 -18.23
C GLU A 60 8.11 1.06 -18.55
N GLY A 61 7.02 1.51 -17.93
CA GLY A 61 6.41 2.82 -18.19
C GLY A 61 7.02 3.97 -17.40
N HIS A 62 7.89 3.69 -16.42
CA HIS A 62 8.42 4.64 -15.45
C HIS A 62 7.29 5.45 -14.78
N ARG A 63 6.25 4.76 -14.31
CA ARG A 63 5.12 5.35 -13.61
C ARG A 63 4.90 4.72 -12.24
N PRO A 64 4.43 5.49 -11.24
CA PRO A 64 4.31 5.01 -9.88
C PRO A 64 3.57 3.68 -9.73
N LEU A 65 4.15 2.78 -8.94
CA LEU A 65 3.58 1.49 -8.54
C LEU A 65 2.21 1.64 -7.86
N CYS A 66 2.06 2.73 -7.10
CA CYS A 66 0.88 3.04 -6.32
C CYS A 66 0.53 4.53 -6.45
N GLN A 67 -0.75 4.88 -6.41
CA GLN A 67 -1.20 6.27 -6.37
C GLN A 67 -0.83 6.98 -5.05
N ASP A 68 -0.67 6.23 -3.96
CA ASP A 68 -0.09 6.74 -2.72
C ASP A 68 1.44 6.65 -2.85
N THR A 69 2.06 7.73 -3.28
CA THR A 69 3.51 7.80 -3.49
C THR A 69 4.30 7.98 -2.19
N GLY A 70 3.58 8.05 -1.06
CA GLY A 70 4.14 7.87 0.27
C GLY A 70 4.71 9.13 0.92
N ILE A 71 5.11 8.94 2.18
CA ILE A 71 5.95 9.87 2.92
C ILE A 71 7.40 9.38 2.88
N VAL A 72 8.33 10.29 2.64
CA VAL A 72 9.75 9.96 2.53
C VAL A 72 10.35 9.76 3.92
N THR A 73 11.03 8.62 4.11
CA THR A 73 11.87 8.36 5.28
C THR A 73 13.27 8.05 4.80
N CYS A 74 14.27 8.73 5.39
CA CYS A 74 15.65 8.63 5.00
C CYS A 74 16.52 8.34 6.24
N PHE A 75 17.28 7.27 6.22
CA PHE A 75 18.33 6.96 7.20
C PHE A 75 19.66 7.30 6.57
N VAL A 76 20.40 8.23 7.18
CA VAL A 76 21.68 8.72 6.71
C VAL A 76 22.76 8.38 7.74
N LYS A 77 23.66 7.47 7.40
CA LYS A 77 24.82 7.13 8.22
C LYS A 77 26.06 7.87 7.69
N ILE A 78 26.57 8.78 8.50
CA ILE A 78 27.66 9.69 8.09
C ILE A 78 28.97 9.20 8.69
N GLY A 79 29.95 8.90 7.85
CA GLY A 79 31.30 8.57 8.29
C GLY A 79 31.96 9.73 9.04
N MET A 80 32.60 9.44 10.17
CA MET A 80 33.28 10.44 11.01
C MET A 80 34.37 11.26 10.29
N GLN A 81 34.84 10.79 9.12
CA GLN A 81 35.87 11.46 8.31
C GLN A 81 35.27 12.15 7.07
N VAL A 82 33.95 12.22 6.96
CA VAL A 82 33.26 12.93 5.87
C VAL A 82 33.29 14.42 6.13
N GLN A 83 33.52 15.18 5.07
CA GLN A 83 33.34 16.63 5.04
C GLN A 83 32.23 16.98 4.04
N TRP A 84 31.50 18.04 4.34
CA TRP A 84 30.43 18.55 3.47
C TRP A 84 30.87 19.84 2.78
N ASP A 85 30.76 19.86 1.45
CA ASP A 85 30.80 21.09 0.65
C ASP A 85 29.37 21.59 0.43
N SER A 86 28.80 22.15 1.50
CA SER A 86 27.40 22.54 1.54
C SER A 86 27.17 23.70 2.53
N ASP A 87 26.30 24.61 2.14
CA ASP A 87 25.69 25.65 2.99
C ASP A 87 24.31 25.21 3.54
N MET A 88 23.84 23.99 3.19
CA MET A 88 22.60 23.39 3.64
C MET A 88 22.89 22.27 4.64
N THR A 89 21.96 22.06 5.56
CA THR A 89 21.94 20.88 6.44
C THR A 89 21.56 19.62 5.65
N VAL A 90 21.87 18.45 6.22
CA VAL A 90 21.45 17.16 5.62
C VAL A 90 19.92 17.10 5.45
N GLN A 91 19.15 17.58 6.42
CA GLN A 91 17.69 17.68 6.34
C GLN A 91 17.25 18.51 5.13
N GLU A 92 17.80 19.71 4.95
CA GLU A 92 17.45 20.60 3.84
C GLU A 92 17.82 20.01 2.48
N MET A 93 18.94 19.30 2.39
CA MET A 93 19.34 18.61 1.15
C MET A 93 18.39 17.45 0.80
N VAL A 94 17.96 16.66 1.78
CA VAL A 94 16.96 15.60 1.57
C VAL A 94 15.60 16.20 1.17
N ASP A 95 15.20 17.31 1.79
CA ASP A 95 13.96 18.00 1.46
C ASP A 95 13.99 18.57 0.04
N GLU A 96 15.11 19.13 -0.40
CA GLU A 96 15.28 19.60 -1.78
C GLU A 96 15.24 18.45 -2.79
N GLY A 97 15.93 17.33 -2.51
CA GLY A 97 15.83 16.12 -3.35
C GLY A 97 14.42 15.57 -3.41
N THR A 98 13.70 15.56 -2.29
CA THR A 98 12.28 15.18 -2.21
C THR A 98 11.42 16.08 -3.08
N ARG A 99 11.56 17.40 -2.95
CA ARG A 99 10.82 18.37 -3.76
C ARG A 99 11.02 18.13 -5.25
N ARG A 100 12.28 17.98 -5.69
CA ARG A 100 12.61 17.73 -7.10
C ARG A 100 11.98 16.42 -7.61
N ALA A 101 12.03 15.36 -6.81
CA ALA A 101 11.44 14.09 -7.19
C ALA A 101 9.91 14.19 -7.35
N TYR A 102 9.23 14.84 -6.40
CA TYR A 102 7.76 14.90 -6.38
C TYR A 102 7.19 15.90 -7.40
N THR A 103 7.95 16.89 -7.79
CA THR A 103 7.54 17.89 -8.81
C THR A 103 8.17 17.66 -10.18
N ASN A 104 8.78 16.49 -10.41
CA ASN A 104 9.36 16.14 -11.71
C ASN A 104 8.25 16.10 -12.78
N PRO A 105 8.34 16.91 -13.85
CA PRO A 105 7.29 17.00 -14.86
C PRO A 105 7.12 15.74 -15.70
N ASP A 106 8.17 14.92 -15.84
CA ASP A 106 8.12 13.68 -16.64
C ASP A 106 7.46 12.52 -15.89
N ASN A 107 7.55 12.55 -14.55
CA ASN A 107 6.92 11.59 -13.65
C ASN A 107 6.58 12.26 -12.32
N PRO A 108 5.56 13.12 -12.27
CA PRO A 108 5.12 13.75 -11.04
C PRO A 108 4.62 12.70 -10.05
N LEU A 109 5.01 12.87 -8.78
CA LEU A 109 4.54 12.04 -7.69
C LEU A 109 3.47 12.81 -6.91
N ARG A 110 2.55 12.09 -6.28
CA ARG A 110 1.46 12.72 -5.54
C ARG A 110 1.91 13.16 -4.15
N ALA A 111 2.07 14.45 -3.93
CA ALA A 111 2.38 14.99 -2.61
C ALA A 111 1.25 14.70 -1.61
N SER A 112 1.61 14.16 -0.45
CA SER A 112 0.69 13.73 0.62
C SER A 112 1.00 14.38 1.97
N VAL A 113 2.13 15.06 2.11
CA VAL A 113 2.54 15.71 3.36
C VAL A 113 1.66 16.93 3.61
N LEU A 114 1.15 17.03 4.82
CA LEU A 114 0.30 18.11 5.28
C LEU A 114 1.05 18.93 6.34
N ALA A 115 1.22 20.20 6.09
CA ALA A 115 1.63 21.16 7.12
C ALA A 115 0.52 21.27 8.17
N ASP A 116 0.91 21.63 9.40
CA ASP A 116 -0.01 21.83 10.52
C ASP A 116 -1.02 20.66 10.68
N PRO A 117 -0.56 19.44 11.01
CA PRO A 117 -1.40 18.24 11.00
C PRO A 117 -2.53 18.28 12.03
N ALA A 118 -2.38 19.05 13.10
CA ALA A 118 -3.40 19.22 14.13
C ALA A 118 -4.39 20.36 13.83
N GLY A 119 -4.07 21.23 12.87
CA GLY A 119 -4.86 22.41 12.53
C GLY A 119 -5.36 22.42 11.09
N SER A 120 -4.80 23.29 10.27
CA SER A 120 -5.27 23.54 8.89
C SER A 120 -5.08 22.40 7.89
N ARG A 121 -4.17 21.47 8.16
CA ARG A 121 -3.86 20.29 7.34
C ARG A 121 -3.63 20.62 5.87
N LYS A 122 -2.95 21.72 5.58
CA LYS A 122 -2.68 22.17 4.21
C LYS A 122 -1.58 21.31 3.57
N ASN A 123 -1.84 20.79 2.37
CA ASN A 123 -0.86 20.03 1.60
C ASN A 123 0.35 20.91 1.22
N THR A 124 1.56 20.39 1.42
CA THR A 124 2.80 21.08 1.08
C THR A 124 3.06 21.19 -0.41
N LYS A 125 2.42 20.33 -1.22
CA LYS A 125 2.47 20.20 -2.68
C LYS A 125 3.79 19.66 -3.25
N ASP A 126 4.85 19.63 -2.47
CA ASP A 126 6.18 19.14 -2.83
C ASP A 126 6.62 17.91 -2.01
N ASN A 127 5.76 17.46 -1.10
CA ASN A 127 5.97 16.32 -0.21
C ASN A 127 7.12 16.49 0.80
N ALA A 128 7.67 17.68 0.96
CA ALA A 128 8.62 18.02 2.02
C ALA A 128 7.87 18.52 3.27
N PRO A 129 8.46 18.38 4.48
CA PRO A 129 9.75 17.76 4.76
C PRO A 129 9.69 16.22 4.76
N ALA A 130 10.83 15.61 4.48
CA ALA A 130 11.06 14.18 4.72
C ALA A 130 11.31 13.90 6.21
N VAL A 131 11.13 12.65 6.62
CA VAL A 131 11.55 12.18 7.95
C VAL A 131 12.98 11.66 7.84
N VAL A 132 13.95 12.37 8.42
CA VAL A 132 15.38 12.06 8.32
C VAL A 132 15.93 11.63 9.67
N HIS A 133 16.57 10.46 9.68
CA HIS A 133 17.32 9.94 10.82
C HIS A 133 18.82 9.95 10.46
N ILE A 134 19.64 10.50 11.35
CA ILE A 134 21.08 10.65 11.13
C ILE A 134 21.83 9.91 12.23
N ASP A 135 22.75 9.03 11.82
CA ASP A 135 23.68 8.35 12.69
C ASP A 135 25.13 8.62 12.23
N MET A 136 26.05 8.69 13.19
CA MET A 136 27.48 8.79 12.93
C MET A 136 28.12 7.40 12.99
N ILE A 137 28.89 7.05 11.97
CA ILE A 137 29.59 5.76 11.88
C ILE A 137 31.09 5.96 11.64
N PRO A 138 31.93 4.97 11.93
CA PRO A 138 33.34 5.01 11.49
C PRO A 138 33.45 5.05 9.97
N GLY A 139 34.47 5.71 9.43
CA GLY A 139 34.77 5.71 8.00
C GLY A 139 34.61 7.06 7.31
N ASN A 140 34.60 7.04 5.99
CA ASN A 140 34.68 8.22 5.13
C ASN A 140 33.61 8.23 4.03
N LYS A 141 32.54 7.47 4.19
CA LYS A 141 31.40 7.41 3.26
C LYS A 141 30.13 7.90 3.94
N VAL A 142 29.16 8.27 3.15
CA VAL A 142 27.78 8.48 3.56
C VAL A 142 26.95 7.33 3.00
N GLU A 143 26.33 6.54 3.90
CA GLU A 143 25.40 5.46 3.53
C GLU A 143 23.97 5.98 3.69
N VAL A 144 23.15 5.80 2.67
CA VAL A 144 21.77 6.28 2.64
C VAL A 144 20.82 5.13 2.37
N SER A 145 19.83 4.99 3.22
CA SER A 145 18.67 4.13 3.00
C SER A 145 17.43 5.01 2.93
N ILE A 146 16.79 5.04 1.76
CA ILE A 146 15.63 5.90 1.54
C ILE A 146 14.42 5.08 1.11
N ALA A 147 13.27 5.43 1.67
CA ALA A 147 11.99 4.80 1.37
C ALA A 147 10.87 5.84 1.20
N ALA A 148 9.87 5.48 0.43
CA ALA A 148 8.61 6.22 0.33
C ALA A 148 7.46 5.31 0.77
N LYS A 149 6.95 5.52 1.99
CA LYS A 149 5.98 4.63 2.63
C LYS A 149 4.57 5.19 2.57
N GLY A 150 3.64 4.42 1.97
CA GLY A 150 2.24 4.81 1.84
C GLY A 150 1.50 4.89 3.18
N GLY A 151 0.56 5.84 3.29
CA GLY A 151 -0.21 6.08 4.50
C GLY A 151 -1.11 4.91 4.90
N GLY A 152 -1.55 4.07 3.96
CA GLY A 152 -2.38 2.90 4.26
C GLY A 152 -1.68 1.91 5.19
N SER A 153 -0.43 1.59 4.94
CA SER A 153 0.36 0.72 5.80
C SER A 153 0.95 1.46 7.01
N GLU A 154 1.33 2.72 6.88
CA GLU A 154 1.82 3.52 8.00
C GLU A 154 0.79 3.61 9.13
N ASN A 155 -0.48 3.84 8.79
CA ASN A 155 -1.58 3.95 9.74
C ASN A 155 -1.91 2.65 10.49
N LYS A 156 -1.32 1.52 10.11
CA LYS A 156 -1.49 0.22 10.77
C LYS A 156 -0.35 -0.12 11.75
N SER A 157 0.61 0.79 11.93
CA SER A 157 1.67 0.66 12.92
C SER A 157 1.09 0.52 14.33
N LYS A 158 1.68 -0.35 15.13
CA LYS A 158 1.26 -0.66 16.50
C LYS A 158 2.45 -0.64 17.44
N MET A 159 2.20 -0.21 18.66
CA MET A 159 3.19 -0.17 19.71
C MET A 159 2.59 -0.66 21.03
N VAL A 160 3.42 -1.31 21.83
CA VAL A 160 3.09 -1.71 23.19
C VAL A 160 4.31 -1.55 24.11
N MET A 161 4.06 -1.21 25.36
CA MET A 161 5.06 -1.31 26.43
C MET A 161 4.79 -2.61 27.19
N HIS A 162 5.52 -3.67 26.83
CA HIS A 162 5.42 -4.98 27.48
C HIS A 162 6.09 -4.96 28.85
N ASN A 163 5.57 -5.79 29.75
CA ASN A 163 6.37 -6.24 30.88
C ASN A 163 7.51 -7.15 30.39
N PRO A 164 8.62 -7.28 31.10
CA PRO A 164 9.73 -8.14 30.67
C PRO A 164 9.35 -9.58 30.36
N SER A 165 8.35 -10.13 31.03
CA SER A 165 7.85 -11.52 30.85
C SER A 165 6.84 -11.69 29.71
N ASP A 166 6.29 -10.61 29.13
CA ASP A 166 5.26 -10.72 28.10
C ASP A 166 5.84 -11.29 26.80
N ASP A 167 5.03 -12.06 26.08
CA ASP A 167 5.44 -12.74 24.85
C ASP A 167 5.22 -11.85 23.62
N VAL A 168 6.29 -11.59 22.88
CA VAL A 168 6.25 -10.80 21.64
C VAL A 168 5.50 -11.52 20.52
N VAL A 169 5.67 -12.84 20.41
CA VAL A 169 4.98 -13.64 19.37
C VAL A 169 3.48 -13.60 19.59
N GLU A 170 3.05 -13.83 20.82
CA GLU A 170 1.63 -13.77 21.17
C GLU A 170 1.02 -12.41 20.85
N TRP A 171 1.73 -11.31 21.16
CA TRP A 171 1.27 -9.96 20.87
C TRP A 171 1.15 -9.71 19.36
N VAL A 172 2.13 -10.12 18.57
CA VAL A 172 2.10 -9.97 17.10
C VAL A 172 0.92 -10.72 16.52
N LEU A 173 0.72 -12.00 16.91
CA LEU A 173 -0.36 -12.83 16.41
C LEU A 173 -1.75 -12.32 16.78
N LYS A 174 -1.90 -11.68 17.92
CA LYS A 174 -3.15 -11.00 18.32
C LYS A 174 -3.35 -9.67 17.59
N THR A 175 -2.26 -8.99 17.24
CA THR A 175 -2.30 -7.64 16.69
C THR A 175 -2.49 -7.65 15.16
N VAL A 176 -1.82 -8.54 14.43
CA VAL A 176 -1.87 -8.60 12.96
C VAL A 176 -3.29 -8.68 12.42
N PRO A 177 -4.21 -9.54 12.93
CA PRO A 177 -5.59 -9.56 12.46
C PRO A 177 -6.33 -8.23 12.65
N THR A 178 -6.00 -7.46 13.70
CA THR A 178 -6.63 -6.16 13.97
C THR A 178 -6.23 -5.06 12.99
N MET A 179 -5.17 -5.27 12.21
CA MET A 179 -4.76 -4.33 11.16
C MET A 179 -5.71 -4.36 9.96
N GLY A 180 -6.49 -5.43 9.80
CA GLY A 180 -7.34 -5.65 8.63
C GLY A 180 -6.51 -5.79 7.35
N ALA A 181 -7.12 -5.52 6.21
CA ALA A 181 -6.47 -5.57 4.88
C ALA A 181 -5.94 -4.20 4.41
N GLY A 182 -6.10 -3.14 5.21
CA GLY A 182 -5.77 -1.78 4.80
C GLY A 182 -4.28 -1.49 4.55
N TRP A 183 -3.39 -2.36 5.02
CA TRP A 183 -1.95 -2.30 4.73
C TRP A 183 -1.56 -3.01 3.43
N CYS A 184 -2.53 -3.57 2.68
CA CYS A 184 -2.36 -4.22 1.38
C CYS A 184 -1.33 -5.38 1.40
N PRO A 185 -1.56 -6.47 2.17
CA PRO A 185 -0.70 -7.65 2.10
C PRO A 185 -0.73 -8.31 0.70
N PRO A 186 0.30 -9.10 0.30
CA PRO A 186 1.44 -9.46 1.11
C PRO A 186 2.48 -8.35 1.16
N GLY A 187 3.13 -8.24 2.29
CA GLY A 187 4.19 -7.26 2.50
C GLY A 187 5.17 -7.77 3.55
N MET A 188 5.77 -6.85 4.28
CA MET A 188 6.72 -7.16 5.35
C MET A 188 6.23 -6.60 6.67
N LEU A 189 6.65 -7.23 7.76
CA LEU A 189 6.54 -6.67 9.12
C LEU A 189 7.94 -6.29 9.60
N GLY A 190 8.12 -5.03 9.98
CA GLY A 190 9.29 -4.57 10.71
C GLY A 190 8.97 -4.50 12.19
N ILE A 191 9.76 -5.18 13.02
CA ILE A 191 9.57 -5.23 14.46
C ILE A 191 10.81 -4.69 15.14
N GLY A 192 10.62 -3.68 15.99
CA GLY A 192 11.65 -3.11 16.83
C GLY A 192 11.39 -3.47 18.28
N ILE A 193 12.41 -3.96 18.99
CA ILE A 193 12.31 -4.42 20.37
C ILE A 193 13.41 -3.76 21.22
N GLY A 194 13.01 -3.20 22.34
CA GLY A 194 13.96 -2.64 23.30
C GLY A 194 14.35 -1.18 23.01
N GLY A 195 15.43 -0.73 23.63
CA GLY A 195 15.77 0.68 23.72
C GLY A 195 14.73 1.44 24.56
N THR A 196 14.30 2.56 24.02
CA THR A 196 13.17 3.37 24.48
C THR A 196 12.01 3.25 23.49
N ALA A 197 10.85 3.81 23.78
CA ALA A 197 9.67 3.74 22.93
C ALA A 197 9.95 4.22 21.49
N GLU A 198 10.60 5.39 21.36
CA GLU A 198 10.98 5.96 20.07
C GLU A 198 12.09 5.14 19.39
N LYS A 199 13.05 4.57 20.15
CA LYS A 199 14.11 3.72 19.56
C LYS A 199 13.51 2.45 18.95
N ALA A 200 12.56 1.80 19.62
CA ALA A 200 11.87 0.64 19.08
C ALA A 200 11.11 0.99 17.78
N ALA A 201 10.48 2.16 17.69
CA ALA A 201 9.81 2.62 16.48
C ALA A 201 10.78 2.87 15.32
N VAL A 202 11.93 3.50 15.60
CA VAL A 202 12.99 3.73 14.59
C VAL A 202 13.55 2.40 14.10
N LEU A 203 13.85 1.44 15.01
CA LEU A 203 14.31 0.10 14.64
C LEU A 203 13.32 -0.66 13.77
N ALA A 204 12.03 -0.61 14.09
CA ALA A 204 10.98 -1.23 13.29
C ALA A 204 10.91 -0.63 11.87
N LYS A 205 11.06 0.69 11.75
CA LYS A 205 11.05 1.39 10.45
C LYS A 205 12.27 1.05 9.62
N GLU A 206 13.46 1.07 10.22
CA GLU A 206 14.71 0.72 9.54
C GLU A 206 14.70 -0.75 9.08
N ALA A 207 14.16 -1.66 9.90
CA ALA A 207 14.04 -3.08 9.57
C ALA A 207 13.26 -3.33 8.26
N LEU A 208 12.27 -2.51 7.93
CA LEU A 208 11.49 -2.63 6.69
C LEU A 208 12.30 -2.38 5.41
N MET A 209 13.47 -1.79 5.51
CA MET A 209 14.34 -1.49 4.38
C MET A 209 15.39 -2.57 4.14
N GLU A 210 15.40 -3.63 4.94
CA GLU A 210 16.31 -4.76 4.77
C GLU A 210 15.84 -5.70 3.66
N HIS A 211 16.79 -6.38 3.04
CA HIS A 211 16.56 -7.39 2.01
C HIS A 211 15.62 -8.50 2.48
N ILE A 212 14.72 -8.96 1.62
CA ILE A 212 13.90 -10.16 1.85
C ILE A 212 14.80 -11.38 1.71
N ASP A 213 15.11 -12.05 2.81
CA ASP A 213 16.04 -13.16 2.91
C ASP A 213 15.53 -14.33 3.77
N ILE A 214 14.23 -14.35 4.10
CA ILE A 214 13.66 -15.33 5.03
C ILE A 214 13.86 -16.77 4.57
N GLN A 215 13.83 -17.05 3.26
CA GLN A 215 14.02 -18.40 2.74
C GLN A 215 15.48 -18.86 2.89
N GLU A 216 16.43 -17.95 2.70
CA GLU A 216 17.86 -18.21 2.96
C GLU A 216 18.10 -18.44 4.44
N LEU A 217 17.48 -17.62 5.29
CA LEU A 217 17.54 -17.76 6.75
C LEU A 217 17.00 -19.13 7.21
N ILE A 218 15.85 -19.55 6.70
CA ILE A 218 15.27 -20.86 7.01
C ILE A 218 16.20 -22.00 6.55
N ALA A 219 16.76 -21.88 5.33
CA ALA A 219 17.64 -22.92 4.77
C ALA A 219 18.94 -23.11 5.54
N ARG A 220 19.56 -22.00 6.02
CA ARG A 220 20.81 -22.09 6.82
C ARG A 220 20.56 -22.36 8.31
N GLY A 221 19.35 -22.11 8.77
CA GLY A 221 18.97 -22.16 10.19
C GLY A 221 19.25 -20.84 10.94
N PRO A 222 18.33 -20.44 11.86
CA PRO A 222 18.48 -19.23 12.64
C PRO A 222 19.50 -19.42 13.79
N GLU A 223 20.41 -18.47 13.95
CA GLU A 223 21.47 -18.49 14.97
C GLU A 223 21.15 -17.56 16.13
N THR A 224 20.75 -16.30 15.83
CA THR A 224 20.47 -15.28 16.87
C THR A 224 19.02 -15.35 17.37
N THR A 225 18.75 -14.63 18.46
CA THR A 225 17.39 -14.51 19.01
C THR A 225 16.45 -13.83 18.03
N GLU A 226 16.91 -12.78 17.37
CA GLU A 226 16.15 -12.05 16.35
C GLU A 226 15.81 -12.95 15.15
N GLU A 227 16.77 -13.75 14.69
CA GLU A 227 16.55 -14.69 13.58
C GLU A 227 15.56 -15.79 13.94
N LYS A 228 15.64 -16.35 15.14
CA LYS A 228 14.68 -17.34 15.63
C LYS A 228 13.27 -16.75 15.68
N LEU A 229 13.15 -15.52 16.19
CA LEU A 229 11.88 -14.79 16.26
C LEU A 229 11.32 -14.49 14.84
N ARG A 230 12.19 -14.13 13.89
CA ARG A 230 11.80 -13.90 12.48
C ARG A 230 11.19 -15.15 11.86
N VAL A 231 11.86 -16.30 12.00
CA VAL A 231 11.38 -17.59 11.42
C VAL A 231 10.07 -18.00 12.07
N GLU A 232 9.96 -17.90 13.39
CA GLU A 232 8.73 -18.25 14.11
C GLU A 232 7.57 -17.34 13.73
N LEU A 233 7.77 -16.03 13.65
CA LEU A 233 6.74 -15.08 13.26
C LEU A 233 6.34 -15.23 11.79
N TYR A 234 7.29 -15.45 10.89
CA TYR A 234 7.00 -15.69 9.48
C TYR A 234 6.07 -16.89 9.29
N ASP A 235 6.37 -18.01 9.95
CA ASP A 235 5.53 -19.21 9.91
C ASP A 235 4.13 -18.93 10.50
N LYS A 236 4.07 -18.44 11.73
CA LYS A 236 2.81 -18.26 12.46
C LYS A 236 1.91 -17.17 11.88
N VAL A 237 2.47 -16.06 11.38
CA VAL A 237 1.67 -14.99 10.74
C VAL A 237 1.06 -15.47 9.42
N ASN A 238 1.80 -16.24 8.61
CA ASN A 238 1.24 -16.84 7.40
C ASN A 238 0.12 -17.87 7.72
N LYS A 239 0.22 -18.58 8.84
CA LYS A 239 -0.82 -19.52 9.32
C LYS A 239 -2.11 -18.82 9.79
N LEU A 240 -2.11 -17.50 9.96
CA LEU A 240 -3.35 -16.76 10.19
C LEU A 240 -4.29 -16.78 8.98
N GLY A 241 -3.79 -17.17 7.80
CA GLY A 241 -4.59 -17.33 6.60
C GLY A 241 -5.17 -16.04 6.01
N ILE A 242 -4.65 -14.87 6.42
CA ILE A 242 -5.15 -13.56 5.95
C ILE A 242 -4.96 -13.43 4.44
N GLY A 243 -3.78 -13.82 3.92
CA GLY A 243 -3.51 -13.88 2.49
C GLY A 243 -3.36 -12.52 1.80
N ALA A 244 -3.12 -12.56 0.50
CA ALA A 244 -3.00 -11.37 -0.32
C ALA A 244 -4.28 -10.52 -0.24
N GLN A 245 -4.13 -9.22 0.01
CA GLN A 245 -5.21 -8.23 0.13
C GLN A 245 -6.29 -8.57 1.19
N GLY A 246 -5.99 -9.51 2.11
CA GLY A 246 -6.94 -9.98 3.11
C GLY A 246 -8.04 -10.90 2.58
N LEU A 247 -7.86 -11.48 1.40
CA LEU A 247 -8.82 -12.35 0.73
C LEU A 247 -8.80 -13.80 1.22
N GLY A 248 -7.95 -14.09 2.20
CA GLY A 248 -7.61 -15.45 2.59
C GLY A 248 -6.53 -16.03 1.66
N GLY A 249 -5.69 -16.92 2.17
CA GLY A 249 -4.64 -17.59 1.38
C GLY A 249 -3.39 -17.90 2.16
N LEU A 250 -2.38 -18.42 1.45
CA LEU A 250 -1.18 -18.98 2.04
C LEU A 250 -0.13 -17.92 2.43
N THR A 251 -0.18 -16.73 1.83
CA THR A 251 0.86 -15.72 2.04
C THR A 251 0.29 -14.39 2.49
N THR A 252 0.51 -14.07 3.76
CA THR A 252 0.21 -12.78 4.39
C THR A 252 1.43 -11.88 4.41
N VAL A 253 2.59 -12.43 4.75
CA VAL A 253 3.89 -11.74 4.77
C VAL A 253 4.91 -12.45 3.91
N LEU A 254 5.75 -11.66 3.23
CA LEU A 254 6.89 -12.15 2.43
C LEU A 254 8.13 -12.31 3.30
N ASP A 255 8.26 -11.50 4.33
CA ASP A 255 9.30 -11.59 5.36
C ASP A 255 8.85 -10.90 6.66
N VAL A 256 9.50 -11.23 7.76
CA VAL A 256 9.41 -10.52 9.04
C VAL A 256 10.83 -10.12 9.42
N LYS A 257 11.05 -8.83 9.64
CA LYS A 257 12.34 -8.27 10.06
C LYS A 257 12.27 -7.86 11.52
N VAL A 258 13.30 -8.19 12.28
CA VAL A 258 13.39 -7.88 13.70
C VAL A 258 14.73 -7.21 14.00
N LYS A 259 14.68 -6.05 14.64
CA LYS A 259 15.84 -5.38 15.22
C LYS A 259 15.63 -5.16 16.70
N SER A 260 16.68 -5.32 17.48
CA SER A 260 16.62 -5.09 18.93
C SER A 260 17.70 -4.13 19.41
N ALA A 261 17.49 -3.56 20.58
CA ALA A 261 18.46 -2.75 21.29
C ALA A 261 18.40 -3.05 22.81
N PRO A 262 19.50 -2.91 23.53
CA PRO A 262 19.49 -2.99 24.99
C PRO A 262 18.44 -2.04 25.58
N THR A 263 17.73 -2.50 26.61
CA THR A 263 16.63 -1.76 27.22
C THR A 263 16.76 -1.75 28.76
N HIS A 264 15.96 -0.88 29.40
CA HIS A 264 15.88 -0.88 30.87
C HIS A 264 15.27 -2.18 31.37
N ALA A 265 15.80 -2.71 32.47
CA ALA A 265 15.39 -4.02 33.04
C ALA A 265 13.89 -4.15 33.32
N ALA A 266 13.20 -3.03 33.57
CA ALA A 266 11.75 -3.00 33.81
C ALA A 266 10.92 -2.70 32.59
N SER A 267 11.52 -2.61 31.39
CA SER A 267 10.84 -2.18 30.14
C SER A 267 11.10 -3.15 29.01
N LYS A 268 10.10 -3.34 28.15
CA LYS A 268 10.24 -4.04 26.89
C LYS A 268 9.31 -3.38 25.86
N PRO A 269 9.69 -2.20 25.30
CA PRO A 269 8.95 -1.59 24.21
C PRO A 269 9.01 -2.47 22.98
N VAL A 270 7.87 -2.68 22.33
CA VAL A 270 7.76 -3.42 21.07
C VAL A 270 6.94 -2.60 20.10
N VAL A 271 7.48 -2.37 18.90
CA VAL A 271 6.80 -1.68 17.81
C VAL A 271 6.76 -2.60 16.60
N MET A 272 5.61 -2.67 15.97
CA MET A 272 5.40 -3.37 14.70
C MET A 272 4.90 -2.39 13.64
N ILE A 273 5.62 -2.29 12.54
CA ILE A 273 5.27 -1.45 11.39
C ILE A 273 5.12 -2.35 10.16
N PRO A 274 3.94 -2.46 9.56
CA PRO A 274 3.77 -3.22 8.33
C PRO A 274 4.23 -2.41 7.13
N ASN A 275 4.75 -3.07 6.09
CA ASN A 275 4.93 -2.51 4.75
C ASN A 275 4.01 -3.23 3.77
N CYS A 276 3.59 -2.55 2.71
CA CYS A 276 2.58 -3.04 1.77
C CYS A 276 3.19 -3.71 0.53
N ALA A 277 2.34 -4.25 -0.33
CA ALA A 277 2.71 -4.80 -1.63
C ALA A 277 3.35 -3.77 -2.61
N ALA A 278 3.27 -2.48 -2.31
CA ALA A 278 3.97 -1.43 -3.04
C ALA A 278 5.20 -0.95 -2.25
N THR A 279 6.02 -1.87 -1.77
CA THR A 279 7.26 -1.55 -1.05
C THR A 279 8.23 -0.78 -1.95
N ARG A 280 8.82 0.28 -1.42
CA ARG A 280 9.65 1.23 -2.18
C ARG A 280 10.79 1.71 -1.31
N HIS A 281 11.97 1.16 -1.52
CA HIS A 281 13.20 1.60 -0.87
C HIS A 281 14.41 1.27 -1.73
N VAL A 282 15.51 1.98 -1.48
CA VAL A 282 16.81 1.72 -2.09
C VAL A 282 17.92 2.17 -1.14
N HIS A 283 19.07 1.54 -1.29
CA HIS A 283 20.30 1.87 -0.57
C HIS A 283 21.36 2.39 -1.56
N PHE A 284 22.09 3.39 -1.16
CA PHE A 284 23.24 3.90 -1.93
C PHE A 284 24.30 4.50 -1.02
N GLU A 285 25.50 4.67 -1.56
CA GLU A 285 26.62 5.29 -0.86
C GLU A 285 27.17 6.48 -1.65
N LEU A 286 27.70 7.46 -0.92
CA LEU A 286 28.48 8.55 -1.49
C LEU A 286 29.87 8.58 -0.83
N ASP A 287 30.89 8.66 -1.66
CA ASP A 287 32.29 8.71 -1.24
C ASP A 287 33.03 9.98 -1.69
N GLY A 288 32.31 10.90 -2.31
CA GLY A 288 32.83 12.16 -2.86
C GLY A 288 33.24 12.11 -4.33
N SER A 289 33.07 10.97 -5.01
CA SER A 289 33.36 10.83 -6.45
C SER A 289 32.31 11.42 -7.37
N GLY A 290 31.12 11.72 -6.86
CA GLY A 290 29.97 12.23 -7.60
C GLY A 290 28.63 11.79 -6.99
N PRO A 291 27.51 11.99 -7.68
CA PRO A 291 26.23 11.47 -7.27
C PRO A 291 26.21 9.94 -7.32
N ALA A 292 25.33 9.32 -6.54
CA ALA A 292 25.16 7.87 -6.52
C ALA A 292 24.60 7.37 -7.84
N GLU A 293 25.19 6.32 -8.39
CA GLU A 293 24.69 5.66 -9.60
C GLU A 293 23.76 4.50 -9.20
N LEU A 294 22.46 4.63 -9.50
CA LEU A 294 21.49 3.58 -9.32
C LEU A 294 21.35 2.78 -10.63
N THR A 295 21.78 1.53 -10.62
CA THR A 295 21.67 0.67 -11.80
C THR A 295 20.22 0.23 -11.99
N PRO A 296 19.55 0.59 -13.11
CA PRO A 296 18.20 0.12 -13.39
C PRO A 296 18.17 -1.41 -13.55
N PRO A 297 17.20 -2.11 -12.95
CA PRO A 297 17.03 -3.53 -13.22
C PRO A 297 16.57 -3.74 -14.67
N LYS A 298 16.80 -4.93 -15.20
CA LYS A 298 16.38 -5.28 -16.56
C LYS A 298 14.94 -5.77 -16.54
N LEU A 299 14.12 -5.45 -17.53
CA LEU A 299 12.75 -5.97 -17.64
C LEU A 299 12.68 -7.50 -17.65
N ALA A 300 13.75 -8.17 -18.06
CA ALA A 300 13.87 -9.62 -17.98
C ALA A 300 13.95 -10.17 -16.55
N ASP A 301 14.22 -9.32 -15.56
CA ASP A 301 14.25 -9.71 -14.16
C ASP A 301 12.83 -9.88 -13.58
N TRP A 302 11.80 -9.33 -14.26
CA TRP A 302 10.41 -9.54 -13.91
C TRP A 302 9.86 -10.82 -14.52
N PRO A 303 9.08 -11.62 -13.77
CA PRO A 303 8.42 -12.79 -14.31
C PRO A 303 7.37 -12.40 -15.35
N GLU A 304 7.21 -13.22 -16.37
CA GLU A 304 6.06 -13.16 -17.26
C GLU A 304 4.86 -13.79 -16.57
N ILE A 305 3.88 -12.97 -16.23
CA ILE A 305 2.63 -13.40 -15.61
C ILE A 305 1.49 -13.14 -16.59
N THR A 306 0.84 -14.21 -17.02
CA THR A 306 -0.43 -14.12 -17.75
C THR A 306 -1.56 -14.26 -16.74
N ARG A 307 -2.46 -13.29 -16.67
CA ARG A 307 -3.70 -13.47 -15.92
C ARG A 307 -4.52 -14.55 -16.63
N GLU A 308 -4.54 -15.74 -16.04
CA GLU A 308 -5.52 -16.73 -16.48
C GLU A 308 -6.91 -16.20 -16.08
N ALA A 309 -7.74 -15.96 -17.08
CA ALA A 309 -9.17 -15.80 -16.85
C ALA A 309 -9.67 -17.16 -16.35
N GLY A 310 -9.67 -17.37 -15.03
CA GLY A 310 -10.21 -18.57 -14.42
C GLY A 310 -11.65 -18.81 -14.88
N ALA A 311 -12.14 -20.03 -14.80
CA ALA A 311 -13.49 -20.40 -15.21
C ALA A 311 -14.61 -19.57 -14.55
N ASN A 312 -14.30 -18.85 -13.48
CA ASN A 312 -15.23 -18.02 -12.69
C ASN A 312 -15.04 -16.52 -12.88
N VAL A 313 -14.29 -16.04 -13.89
CA VAL A 313 -14.14 -14.63 -14.17
C VAL A 313 -15.36 -14.14 -14.95
N ARG A 314 -16.10 -13.20 -14.35
CA ARG A 314 -17.24 -12.54 -15.00
C ARG A 314 -16.79 -11.29 -15.70
N ARG A 315 -17.17 -11.12 -16.98
CA ARG A 315 -17.10 -9.82 -17.66
C ARG A 315 -18.46 -9.16 -17.58
N VAL A 316 -18.50 -7.95 -17.05
CA VAL A 316 -19.74 -7.25 -16.75
C VAL A 316 -19.67 -5.83 -17.31
N ASN A 317 -20.71 -5.44 -18.08
CA ASN A 317 -20.93 -4.04 -18.40
C ASN A 317 -21.82 -3.43 -17.30
N VAL A 318 -21.29 -2.43 -16.59
CA VAL A 318 -22.00 -1.77 -15.50
C VAL A 318 -23.04 -0.75 -15.98
N ASP A 319 -23.05 -0.40 -17.28
CA ASP A 319 -24.07 0.44 -17.85
C ASP A 319 -25.39 -0.36 -17.99
N GLY A 320 -26.36 0.01 -17.18
CA GLY A 320 -27.67 -0.66 -17.16
C GLY A 320 -27.75 -1.93 -16.30
N ILE A 321 -26.73 -2.23 -15.48
CA ILE A 321 -26.77 -3.34 -14.53
C ILE A 321 -27.90 -3.12 -13.50
N THR A 322 -28.50 -4.22 -13.05
CA THR A 322 -29.60 -4.22 -12.11
C THR A 322 -29.23 -4.89 -10.79
N LYS A 323 -29.96 -4.59 -9.70
CA LYS A 323 -29.82 -5.28 -8.41
C LYS A 323 -30.08 -6.80 -8.55
N ALA A 324 -30.94 -7.23 -9.47
CA ALA A 324 -31.20 -8.65 -9.72
C ALA A 324 -29.94 -9.38 -10.24
N GLU A 325 -29.15 -8.72 -11.09
CA GLU A 325 -27.87 -9.26 -11.54
C GLU A 325 -26.84 -9.30 -10.40
N LEU A 326 -26.76 -8.22 -9.62
CA LEU A 326 -25.88 -8.16 -8.45
C LEU A 326 -26.17 -9.28 -7.44
N ALA A 327 -27.43 -9.70 -7.30
CA ALA A 327 -27.82 -10.80 -6.42
C ALA A 327 -27.20 -12.16 -6.81
N SER A 328 -26.72 -12.28 -8.05
CA SER A 328 -26.03 -13.51 -8.52
C SER A 328 -24.54 -13.53 -8.18
N TRP A 329 -23.97 -12.40 -7.76
CA TRP A 329 -22.54 -12.29 -7.45
C TRP A 329 -22.28 -12.83 -6.05
N LYS A 330 -21.15 -13.52 -5.90
CA LYS A 330 -20.73 -14.08 -4.62
C LYS A 330 -19.44 -13.46 -4.12
N SER A 331 -19.35 -13.30 -2.83
CA SER A 331 -18.11 -12.91 -2.15
C SER A 331 -16.95 -13.83 -2.58
N GLY A 332 -15.86 -13.24 -3.06
CA GLY A 332 -14.71 -13.93 -3.63
C GLY A 332 -14.71 -14.07 -5.17
N ASP A 333 -15.82 -13.77 -5.86
CA ASP A 333 -15.84 -13.77 -7.33
C ASP A 333 -14.91 -12.68 -7.90
N THR A 334 -14.18 -13.02 -8.95
CA THR A 334 -13.41 -12.05 -9.75
C THR A 334 -14.29 -11.51 -10.88
N VAL A 335 -14.33 -10.18 -11.00
CA VAL A 335 -15.13 -9.48 -12.01
C VAL A 335 -14.24 -8.53 -12.81
N LEU A 336 -14.45 -8.50 -14.12
CA LEU A 336 -13.87 -7.51 -15.03
C LEU A 336 -14.97 -6.52 -15.40
N LEU A 337 -14.85 -5.30 -14.90
CA LEU A 337 -15.83 -4.25 -15.13
C LEU A 337 -15.54 -3.47 -16.41
N SER A 338 -16.57 -3.27 -17.23
CA SER A 338 -16.56 -2.35 -18.36
C SER A 338 -17.76 -1.42 -18.25
N GLY A 339 -17.65 -0.20 -18.83
CA GLY A 339 -18.70 0.81 -18.78
C GLY A 339 -18.33 2.01 -17.92
N LYS A 340 -19.31 2.80 -17.50
CA LYS A 340 -19.12 4.08 -16.84
C LYS A 340 -19.27 3.98 -15.33
N ILE A 341 -18.24 4.36 -14.59
CA ILE A 341 -18.24 4.44 -13.13
C ILE A 341 -17.97 5.87 -12.67
N LEU A 342 -18.51 6.24 -11.52
CA LEU A 342 -18.22 7.52 -10.88
C LEU A 342 -17.02 7.38 -9.94
N THR A 343 -16.38 8.49 -9.60
CA THR A 343 -15.34 8.51 -8.57
C THR A 343 -15.77 9.40 -7.40
N GLY A 344 -15.20 9.15 -6.22
CA GLY A 344 -15.41 10.02 -5.08
C GLY A 344 -14.61 9.55 -3.87
N ARG A 345 -14.15 10.51 -3.07
CA ARG A 345 -13.43 10.27 -1.83
C ARG A 345 -14.04 11.08 -0.68
N ASP A 346 -13.29 11.24 0.40
CA ASP A 346 -13.74 11.88 1.64
C ASP A 346 -14.38 13.26 1.41
N ALA A 347 -13.73 14.13 0.63
CA ALA A 347 -14.21 15.50 0.40
C ALA A 347 -15.50 15.52 -0.42
N ALA A 348 -15.58 14.72 -1.50
CA ALA A 348 -16.79 14.63 -2.32
C ALA A 348 -17.97 14.06 -1.52
N HIS A 349 -17.76 12.94 -0.79
CA HIS A 349 -18.81 12.35 0.06
C HIS A 349 -19.31 13.29 1.16
N LYS A 350 -18.37 14.02 1.79
CA LYS A 350 -18.74 15.02 2.79
C LYS A 350 -19.60 16.12 2.19
N ARG A 351 -19.22 16.62 1.01
CA ARG A 351 -19.99 17.68 0.33
C ARG A 351 -21.39 17.22 -0.06
N ILE A 352 -21.51 15.99 -0.59
CA ILE A 352 -22.82 15.39 -0.88
C ILE A 352 -23.68 15.29 0.39
N ALA A 353 -23.13 14.78 1.48
CA ALA A 353 -23.82 14.68 2.74
C ALA A 353 -24.27 16.05 3.27
N ASP A 354 -23.43 17.07 3.17
CA ASP A 354 -23.76 18.43 3.59
C ASP A 354 -24.88 19.04 2.72
N MET A 355 -24.88 18.79 1.40
CA MET A 355 -25.93 19.25 0.47
C MET A 355 -27.26 18.58 0.76
N LEU A 356 -27.30 17.26 0.92
CA LEU A 356 -28.53 16.52 1.24
C LEU A 356 -29.09 16.96 2.59
N LYS A 357 -28.26 17.14 3.60
CA LYS A 357 -28.67 17.64 4.92
C LYS A 357 -29.29 19.02 4.87
N LYS A 358 -28.86 19.88 3.94
CA LYS A 358 -29.44 21.21 3.72
C LYS A 358 -30.69 21.21 2.81
N GLY A 359 -31.04 20.06 2.22
CA GLY A 359 -32.12 19.95 1.25
C GLY A 359 -31.78 20.52 -0.13
N GLU A 360 -30.50 20.69 -0.46
CA GLU A 360 -30.02 21.24 -1.74
C GLU A 360 -30.07 20.19 -2.88
N GLY A 361 -30.35 18.92 -2.56
CA GLY A 361 -30.33 17.82 -3.53
C GLY A 361 -28.91 17.34 -3.85
N LEU A 362 -28.78 16.58 -4.94
CA LEU A 362 -27.50 16.09 -5.47
C LEU A 362 -26.84 17.14 -6.37
N PRO A 363 -25.52 17.08 -6.57
CA PRO A 363 -24.84 17.99 -7.47
C PRO A 363 -25.40 17.88 -8.89
N GLU A 364 -25.57 19.02 -9.55
CA GLU A 364 -26.09 19.10 -10.92
C GLU A 364 -25.22 18.28 -11.89
N GLY A 365 -25.84 17.51 -12.78
CA GLY A 365 -25.17 16.70 -13.78
C GLY A 365 -24.65 15.34 -13.28
N VAL A 366 -24.89 14.96 -12.02
CA VAL A 366 -24.51 13.66 -11.48
C VAL A 366 -25.74 12.87 -11.07
N ASP A 367 -25.93 11.70 -11.69
CA ASP A 367 -26.89 10.70 -11.26
C ASP A 367 -26.17 9.47 -10.73
N PHE A 368 -26.41 9.12 -9.47
CA PHE A 368 -25.85 7.93 -8.81
C PHE A 368 -26.74 6.70 -8.96
N THR A 369 -27.95 6.84 -9.44
CA THR A 369 -28.93 5.75 -9.52
C THR A 369 -28.42 4.60 -10.38
N ASN A 370 -28.36 3.42 -9.77
CA ASN A 370 -27.82 2.21 -10.38
C ASN A 370 -26.36 2.33 -10.86
N ARG A 371 -25.57 3.20 -10.23
CA ARG A 371 -24.18 3.42 -10.60
C ARG A 371 -23.21 2.80 -9.57
N PHE A 372 -21.96 2.71 -9.97
CA PHE A 372 -20.82 2.36 -9.13
C PHE A 372 -19.99 3.59 -8.84
N ILE A 373 -19.42 3.66 -7.61
CA ILE A 373 -18.46 4.70 -7.24
C ILE A 373 -17.12 4.08 -6.91
N TYR A 374 -16.06 4.60 -7.51
CA TYR A 374 -14.68 4.19 -7.25
C TYR A 374 -13.99 5.18 -6.31
N TYR A 375 -13.53 4.69 -5.18
CA TYR A 375 -12.78 5.47 -4.20
C TYR A 375 -11.33 5.62 -4.66
N VAL A 376 -11.05 6.66 -5.39
CA VAL A 376 -9.76 6.90 -6.03
C VAL A 376 -9.37 8.37 -6.02
N GLY A 377 -8.06 8.64 -5.94
CA GLY A 377 -7.44 9.92 -6.23
C GLY A 377 -6.18 9.62 -7.03
N PRO A 378 -6.25 9.69 -8.37
CA PRO A 378 -5.14 9.32 -9.23
C PRO A 378 -3.93 10.25 -9.06
N VAL A 379 -2.77 9.78 -9.49
CA VAL A 379 -1.61 10.63 -9.78
C VAL A 379 -1.91 11.45 -11.03
N ASP A 380 -1.29 12.61 -11.18
CA ASP A 380 -1.44 13.44 -12.37
C ASP A 380 -1.01 12.68 -13.63
N ALA A 381 -1.80 12.82 -14.68
CA ALA A 381 -1.52 12.23 -15.98
C ALA A 381 -0.33 12.91 -16.65
N VAL A 382 0.47 12.15 -17.38
CA VAL A 382 1.55 12.66 -18.20
C VAL A 382 1.48 12.08 -19.62
N ARG A 383 2.08 12.75 -20.58
CA ARG A 383 2.12 12.30 -21.98
C ARG A 383 0.69 12.07 -22.51
N ASP A 384 0.40 10.86 -22.99
CA ASP A 384 -0.86 10.42 -23.56
C ASP A 384 -1.79 9.69 -22.56
N GLU A 385 -1.47 9.74 -21.27
CA GLU A 385 -2.29 9.10 -20.25
C GLU A 385 -3.66 9.77 -20.11
N VAL A 386 -4.71 8.96 -20.03
CA VAL A 386 -6.06 9.45 -19.69
C VAL A 386 -6.12 9.90 -18.24
N VAL A 387 -5.52 9.09 -17.36
CA VAL A 387 -5.25 9.38 -15.93
C VAL A 387 -3.91 8.77 -15.57
N GLY A 388 -3.23 9.33 -14.58
CA GLY A 388 -2.06 8.68 -13.98
C GLY A 388 -2.45 7.47 -13.14
N PRO A 389 -1.48 6.80 -12.49
CA PRO A 389 -1.75 5.65 -11.63
C PRO A 389 -2.93 5.89 -10.69
N ALA A 390 -3.94 5.00 -10.76
CA ALA A 390 -5.27 5.19 -10.20
C ALA A 390 -5.70 4.03 -9.29
N GLY A 391 -4.88 3.70 -8.30
CA GLY A 391 -5.19 2.65 -7.34
C GLY A 391 -6.27 3.04 -6.32
N PRO A 392 -6.88 2.04 -5.68
CA PRO A 392 -7.98 2.26 -4.76
C PRO A 392 -7.54 2.92 -3.44
N THR A 393 -8.41 3.74 -2.89
CA THR A 393 -8.29 4.30 -1.54
C THR A 393 -8.89 3.34 -0.50
N THR A 394 -8.41 3.37 0.74
CA THR A 394 -8.96 2.63 1.88
C THR A 394 -10.43 3.00 2.11
N SER A 395 -11.32 2.00 2.00
CA SER A 395 -12.76 2.20 1.95
C SER A 395 -13.41 2.50 3.29
N THR A 396 -12.82 2.06 4.40
CA THR A 396 -13.36 2.29 5.77
C THR A 396 -13.56 3.77 6.11
N ARG A 397 -12.82 4.68 5.45
CA ARG A 397 -13.02 6.12 5.64
C ARG A 397 -14.37 6.61 5.12
N MET A 398 -14.95 5.93 4.13
CA MET A 398 -16.26 6.22 3.56
C MET A 398 -17.42 5.51 4.24
N ASP A 399 -17.15 4.63 5.22
CA ASP A 399 -18.18 3.85 5.91
C ASP A 399 -19.30 4.73 6.50
N LYS A 400 -18.92 5.86 7.09
CA LYS A 400 -19.86 6.83 7.68
C LYS A 400 -20.82 7.48 6.68
N PHE A 401 -20.54 7.38 5.38
CA PHE A 401 -21.38 7.94 4.31
C PHE A 401 -22.14 6.86 3.56
N THR A 402 -21.82 5.57 3.75
CA THR A 402 -22.28 4.49 2.88
C THR A 402 -23.79 4.35 2.91
N ASP A 403 -24.42 4.35 4.09
CA ASP A 403 -25.86 4.19 4.22
C ASP A 403 -26.63 5.30 3.48
N MET A 404 -26.20 6.54 3.65
CA MET A 404 -26.74 7.70 2.91
C MET A 404 -26.56 7.53 1.41
N MET A 405 -25.38 7.14 0.95
CA MET A 405 -25.12 6.96 -0.50
C MET A 405 -25.98 5.85 -1.09
N LEU A 406 -26.16 4.75 -0.39
CA LEU A 406 -27.00 3.64 -0.87
C LEU A 406 -28.50 3.97 -0.79
N GLY A 407 -28.94 4.60 0.29
CA GLY A 407 -30.35 4.85 0.56
C GLY A 407 -30.92 6.08 -0.12
N GLU A 408 -30.17 7.19 -0.15
CA GLU A 408 -30.68 8.48 -0.63
C GLU A 408 -30.28 8.79 -2.08
N THR A 409 -29.17 8.20 -2.60
CA THR A 409 -28.71 8.50 -3.96
C THR A 409 -29.00 7.38 -4.97
N GLY A 410 -29.41 6.20 -4.51
CA GLY A 410 -29.66 5.05 -5.36
C GLY A 410 -28.40 4.35 -5.89
N LEU A 411 -27.23 4.64 -5.31
CA LEU A 411 -25.97 3.94 -5.60
C LEU A 411 -26.11 2.44 -5.31
N ILE A 412 -25.53 1.57 -6.17
CA ILE A 412 -25.65 0.12 -6.00
C ILE A 412 -24.32 -0.60 -5.81
N GLY A 413 -23.20 0.08 -6.03
CA GLY A 413 -21.89 -0.53 -5.89
C GLY A 413 -20.80 0.46 -5.53
N MET A 414 -19.85 -0.01 -4.78
CA MET A 414 -18.67 0.74 -4.33
C MET A 414 -17.42 -0.05 -4.65
N ILE A 415 -16.36 0.63 -5.10
CA ILE A 415 -15.07 0.04 -5.42
C ILE A 415 -14.00 0.72 -4.58
N GLY A 416 -13.20 -0.04 -3.88
CA GLY A 416 -12.11 0.49 -3.06
C GLY A 416 -11.11 -0.59 -2.64
N LYS A 417 -10.39 -0.39 -1.56
CA LYS A 417 -9.52 -1.40 -0.96
C LYS A 417 -9.82 -1.56 0.52
N SER A 418 -9.35 -2.67 1.10
CA SER A 418 -9.54 -2.98 2.53
C SER A 418 -10.96 -3.47 2.85
N GLU A 419 -11.14 -3.89 4.08
CA GLU A 419 -12.41 -4.32 4.65
C GLU A 419 -13.40 -3.17 4.82
N ARG A 420 -14.65 -3.50 5.09
CA ARG A 420 -15.71 -2.58 5.52
C ARG A 420 -16.12 -2.91 6.97
N GLY A 421 -16.55 -1.89 7.69
CA GLY A 421 -17.07 -2.07 9.06
C GLY A 421 -18.38 -2.85 9.11
N PRO A 422 -18.72 -3.51 10.24
CA PRO A 422 -19.92 -4.36 10.35
C PRO A 422 -21.23 -3.63 10.02
N LYS A 423 -21.38 -2.38 10.45
CA LYS A 423 -22.56 -1.57 10.13
C LYS A 423 -22.68 -1.28 8.63
N THR A 424 -21.54 -1.10 7.97
CA THR A 424 -21.50 -0.88 6.53
C THR A 424 -21.86 -2.15 5.76
N VAL A 425 -21.40 -3.31 6.21
CA VAL A 425 -21.78 -4.61 5.63
C VAL A 425 -23.28 -4.84 5.77
N GLU A 426 -23.88 -4.52 6.90
CA GLU A 426 -25.32 -4.61 7.10
C GLU A 426 -26.09 -3.63 6.19
N SER A 427 -25.60 -2.39 6.01
CA SER A 427 -26.19 -1.43 5.08
C SER A 427 -26.11 -1.92 3.62
N ILE A 428 -24.98 -2.52 3.20
CA ILE A 428 -24.83 -3.13 1.87
C ILE A 428 -25.89 -4.20 1.65
N LYS A 429 -26.08 -5.08 2.63
CA LYS A 429 -27.11 -6.13 2.59
C LYS A 429 -28.52 -5.54 2.53
N GLN A 430 -28.84 -4.59 3.39
CA GLN A 430 -30.14 -3.94 3.45
C GLN A 430 -30.54 -3.30 2.12
N HIS A 431 -29.59 -2.63 1.46
CA HIS A 431 -29.82 -1.96 0.18
C HIS A 431 -29.59 -2.87 -1.04
N GLN A 432 -29.25 -4.16 -0.84
CA GLN A 432 -28.94 -5.12 -1.90
C GLN A 432 -27.84 -4.60 -2.84
N ALA A 433 -26.86 -3.90 -2.30
CA ALA A 433 -25.71 -3.37 -3.00
C ALA A 433 -24.51 -4.33 -2.93
N VAL A 434 -23.40 -3.95 -3.53
CA VAL A 434 -22.15 -4.71 -3.45
C VAL A 434 -20.98 -3.80 -3.13
N TYR A 435 -19.98 -4.36 -2.48
CA TYR A 435 -18.67 -3.73 -2.35
C TYR A 435 -17.62 -4.58 -3.07
N LEU A 436 -16.90 -3.94 -3.96
CA LEU A 436 -15.85 -4.54 -4.79
C LEU A 436 -14.48 -4.04 -4.33
N MET A 437 -13.55 -4.95 -4.26
CA MET A 437 -12.17 -4.61 -3.92
C MET A 437 -11.33 -4.57 -5.19
N ALA A 438 -10.66 -3.44 -5.44
CA ALA A 438 -9.55 -3.34 -6.36
C ALA A 438 -8.23 -3.56 -5.59
N VAL A 439 -7.21 -4.11 -6.25
CA VAL A 439 -5.95 -4.48 -5.61
C VAL A 439 -5.14 -3.23 -5.25
N GLY A 440 -4.77 -3.11 -3.97
CA GLY A 440 -3.81 -2.12 -3.50
C GLY A 440 -2.39 -2.48 -3.96
N GLY A 441 -1.67 -1.52 -4.52
CA GLY A 441 -0.35 -1.77 -5.12
C GLY A 441 -0.40 -2.16 -6.60
N ALA A 442 -1.55 -1.98 -7.28
CA ALA A 442 -1.71 -2.23 -8.72
C ALA A 442 -2.28 -0.99 -9.45
N ALA A 443 -1.78 0.20 -9.09
CA ALA A 443 -2.37 1.47 -9.52
C ALA A 443 -2.20 1.77 -11.00
N TYR A 444 -1.07 1.42 -11.59
CA TYR A 444 -0.81 1.67 -13.01
C TYR A 444 -1.58 0.71 -13.90
N LEU A 445 -1.73 -0.55 -13.47
CA LEU A 445 -2.59 -1.54 -14.13
C LEU A 445 -4.04 -1.05 -14.20
N VAL A 446 -4.58 -0.54 -13.10
CA VAL A 446 -5.95 0.02 -13.08
C VAL A 446 -6.07 1.23 -13.97
N ALA A 447 -5.06 2.13 -13.98
CA ALA A 447 -5.07 3.30 -14.87
C ALA A 447 -5.19 2.91 -16.34
N LYS A 448 -4.58 1.82 -16.77
CA LYS A 448 -4.67 1.32 -18.16
C LYS A 448 -6.06 0.78 -18.53
N ALA A 449 -6.85 0.37 -17.53
CA ALA A 449 -8.24 -0.01 -17.74
C ALA A 449 -9.18 1.21 -17.93
N ILE A 450 -8.75 2.42 -17.55
CA ILE A 450 -9.52 3.66 -17.69
C ILE A 450 -9.27 4.24 -19.09
N LYS A 451 -10.29 4.22 -19.93
CA LYS A 451 -10.21 4.65 -21.34
C LYS A 451 -10.61 6.10 -21.57
N LYS A 452 -11.50 6.63 -20.70
CA LYS A 452 -11.89 8.04 -20.72
C LYS A 452 -12.13 8.52 -19.29
N ALA A 453 -11.90 9.80 -19.06
CA ALA A 453 -12.15 10.47 -17.81
C ALA A 453 -12.69 11.88 -18.06
N ARG A 454 -13.73 12.27 -17.33
CA ARG A 454 -14.22 13.65 -17.33
C ARG A 454 -14.70 14.05 -15.94
N VAL A 455 -14.48 15.28 -15.56
CA VAL A 455 -15.05 15.84 -14.34
C VAL A 455 -16.54 16.05 -14.55
N VAL A 456 -17.36 15.60 -13.60
CA VAL A 456 -18.83 15.76 -13.64
C VAL A 456 -19.34 16.65 -12.51
N ALA A 457 -18.64 16.74 -11.38
CA ALA A 457 -18.97 17.69 -10.32
C ALA A 457 -17.75 18.00 -9.44
N PHE A 458 -17.84 19.08 -8.67
CA PHE A 458 -16.86 19.49 -7.65
C PHE A 458 -15.45 19.67 -8.21
N ALA A 459 -15.31 20.29 -9.39
CA ALA A 459 -14.02 20.51 -10.03
C ALA A 459 -12.98 21.23 -9.15
N ASP A 460 -13.44 22.04 -8.22
CA ASP A 460 -12.60 22.75 -7.22
C ASP A 460 -11.89 21.80 -6.23
N LEU A 461 -12.34 20.56 -6.10
CA LEU A 461 -11.69 19.54 -5.27
C LEU A 461 -10.50 18.86 -5.96
N GLY A 462 -10.18 19.21 -7.21
CA GLY A 462 -9.05 18.63 -7.93
C GLY A 462 -9.17 17.10 -8.06
N MET A 463 -8.17 16.35 -7.57
CA MET A 463 -8.19 14.88 -7.61
C MET A 463 -9.32 14.23 -6.80
N GLU A 464 -9.99 14.97 -5.92
CA GLU A 464 -11.15 14.52 -5.14
C GLU A 464 -12.49 14.97 -5.76
N ALA A 465 -12.46 15.61 -6.93
CA ALA A 465 -13.66 15.88 -7.72
C ALA A 465 -14.39 14.59 -8.07
N ILE A 466 -15.64 14.69 -8.40
CA ILE A 466 -16.39 13.56 -8.97
C ILE A 466 -16.07 13.50 -10.47
N TYR A 467 -15.39 12.43 -10.87
CA TYR A 467 -15.15 12.08 -12.27
C TYR A 467 -16.13 10.99 -12.71
N GLU A 468 -16.40 10.95 -13.99
CA GLU A 468 -16.91 9.76 -14.66
C GLU A 468 -15.77 9.14 -15.44
N PHE A 469 -15.45 7.88 -15.12
CA PHE A 469 -14.48 7.06 -15.84
C PHE A 469 -15.21 6.05 -16.71
N GLU A 470 -14.81 5.93 -17.98
CA GLU A 470 -15.16 4.81 -18.83
C GLU A 470 -14.05 3.78 -18.73
N VAL A 471 -14.39 2.61 -18.20
CA VAL A 471 -13.43 1.53 -17.94
C VAL A 471 -13.68 0.35 -18.86
N GLU A 472 -12.61 -0.41 -19.14
CA GLU A 472 -12.64 -1.64 -19.92
C GLU A 472 -11.85 -2.73 -19.19
N ASP A 473 -12.51 -3.84 -18.88
CA ASP A 473 -11.94 -4.99 -18.17
C ASP A 473 -11.20 -4.61 -16.88
N MET A 474 -11.70 -3.62 -16.13
CA MET A 474 -11.13 -3.23 -14.85
C MET A 474 -11.28 -4.37 -13.85
N PRO A 475 -10.17 -4.94 -13.31
CA PRO A 475 -10.24 -6.09 -12.42
C PRO A 475 -10.65 -5.70 -11.00
N VAL A 476 -11.62 -6.41 -10.47
CA VAL A 476 -12.08 -6.27 -9.08
C VAL A 476 -12.51 -7.63 -8.52
N THR A 477 -12.53 -7.74 -7.19
CA THR A 477 -13.06 -8.90 -6.46
C THR A 477 -14.30 -8.50 -5.68
N VAL A 478 -15.35 -9.29 -5.69
CA VAL A 478 -16.53 -9.08 -4.84
C VAL A 478 -16.11 -9.31 -3.40
N ALA A 479 -15.97 -8.23 -2.64
CA ALA A 479 -15.55 -8.31 -1.24
C ALA A 479 -16.74 -8.46 -0.29
N VAL A 480 -17.82 -7.72 -0.55
CA VAL A 480 -19.10 -7.92 0.15
C VAL A 480 -20.19 -8.05 -0.90
N ASP A 481 -20.88 -9.19 -0.90
CA ASP A 481 -22.00 -9.42 -1.81
C ASP A 481 -23.31 -8.84 -1.28
N SER A 482 -24.35 -8.88 -2.11
CA SER A 482 -25.66 -8.32 -1.77
C SER A 482 -26.39 -9.03 -0.63
N GLN A 483 -25.90 -10.17 -0.20
CA GLN A 483 -26.40 -10.92 0.96
C GLN A 483 -25.63 -10.59 2.25
N GLY A 484 -24.56 -9.76 2.15
CA GLY A 484 -23.71 -9.38 3.28
C GLY A 484 -22.60 -10.40 3.58
N ASN A 485 -22.31 -11.36 2.68
CA ASN A 485 -21.15 -12.22 2.84
C ASN A 485 -19.88 -11.41 2.57
N ASN A 486 -18.93 -11.47 3.50
CA ASN A 486 -17.73 -10.65 3.51
C ASN A 486 -16.47 -11.52 3.43
N ILE A 487 -15.73 -11.45 2.30
CA ILE A 487 -14.53 -12.26 2.10
C ILE A 487 -13.41 -11.92 3.11
N HIS A 488 -13.36 -10.68 3.59
CA HIS A 488 -12.35 -10.27 4.58
C HIS A 488 -12.57 -10.90 5.98
N GLU A 489 -13.74 -11.48 6.22
CA GLU A 489 -14.05 -12.24 7.43
C GLU A 489 -13.97 -13.74 7.14
N THR A 490 -14.67 -14.20 6.10
CA THR A 490 -14.79 -15.62 5.79
C THR A 490 -13.50 -16.19 5.19
N GLY A 491 -12.78 -15.43 4.39
CA GLY A 491 -11.53 -15.86 3.75
C GLY A 491 -10.45 -16.23 4.75
N PRO A 492 -10.00 -15.30 5.63
CA PRO A 492 -9.00 -15.62 6.65
C PRO A 492 -9.39 -16.80 7.55
N ALA A 493 -10.65 -16.86 8.00
CA ALA A 493 -11.13 -17.95 8.85
C ALA A 493 -11.05 -19.29 8.16
N TYR A 494 -11.50 -19.38 6.90
CA TYR A 494 -11.44 -20.59 6.09
C TYR A 494 -9.99 -21.03 5.85
N TRP A 495 -9.12 -20.08 5.43
CA TRP A 495 -7.75 -20.41 5.05
C TRP A 495 -6.87 -20.72 6.25
N SER A 496 -7.08 -20.13 7.42
CA SER A 496 -6.39 -20.52 8.64
C SER A 496 -6.67 -21.99 8.99
N ALA A 497 -7.93 -22.42 8.93
CA ALA A 497 -8.30 -23.81 9.12
C ALA A 497 -7.73 -24.73 8.04
N LYS A 498 -7.75 -24.29 6.78
CA LYS A 498 -7.22 -25.05 5.64
C LYS A 498 -5.71 -25.26 5.71
N ILE A 499 -4.94 -24.24 6.12
CA ILE A 499 -3.50 -24.35 6.31
C ILE A 499 -3.19 -25.36 7.43
N ALA A 500 -3.92 -25.32 8.55
CA ALA A 500 -3.75 -26.30 9.63
C ALA A 500 -4.02 -27.75 9.16
N GLU A 501 -5.02 -27.94 8.29
CA GLU A 501 -5.29 -29.25 7.66
C GLU A 501 -4.15 -29.70 6.73
N LEU A 502 -3.58 -28.79 5.95
CA LEU A 502 -2.47 -29.07 5.03
C LEU A 502 -1.19 -29.44 5.82
N ASP A 503 -0.86 -28.70 6.87
CA ASP A 503 0.29 -28.99 7.75
C ASP A 503 0.15 -30.36 8.43
N GLY A 504 -1.06 -30.71 8.89
CA GLY A 504 -1.31 -32.02 9.51
C GLY A 504 -1.23 -33.22 8.55
N LYS A 505 -1.24 -32.99 7.23
CA LYS A 505 -1.03 -34.04 6.23
C LYS A 505 0.43 -34.24 5.82
N LEU A 506 1.28 -33.27 6.16
CA LEU A 506 2.72 -33.28 5.87
C LEU A 506 3.56 -33.73 7.07
N SER A 507 2.96 -33.77 8.28
CA SER A 507 3.54 -34.33 9.52
C SER A 507 3.18 -35.78 9.71
#